data_a5c19fb60f3359865699e98728f7c5bf
#
_entry.id   a5c19fb60f3359865699e98728f7c5bf
#
_cell.length_a   1.000
_cell.length_b   1.000
_cell.length_c   1.000
_cell.angle_alpha   90.00
_cell.angle_beta   90.00
_cell.angle_gamma   90.00
#
_symmetry.space_group_name_H-M   'P 1'
#
loop_
_entity.id
_entity.type
_entity.pdbx_description
1 polymer ?
#
loop_
_entity_poly.entity_id
_entity_poly.type
_entity_poly.pdbx_seq_one_letter_code
_entity_poly.pdbx_strand_id
1 'polypeptide(L)'
;MNDLMIDLETMGNKPNAPIVAIGAVFFNPMTGELGPQFYTAVNLASELAAGAVPDGDTINWWLKQSSEARAAITSDEAKPIAEALDALTNFVTRSCEQPKYLKVWGNGAAFDNVILREAYERCSKAPCWNWFNDLDVRTMVNLGRRVGFDPKRDLPFDGERHNALADAVHQAQYVSLIHQRVIPMPDEGSENEPG
;
A
#
# COMPACT_ATOMS: atom_id res chain seq x y z
N MET A 1 -9.94 -9.40 -8.31
CA MET A 1 -9.95 -8.54 -7.09
C MET A 1 -9.87 -7.07 -7.51
N ASN A 2 -10.49 -6.16 -6.73
CA ASN A 2 -10.50 -4.72 -7.03
C ASN A 2 -10.01 -3.86 -5.85
N ASP A 3 -9.48 -4.47 -4.81
CA ASP A 3 -8.87 -3.80 -3.67
C ASP A 3 -7.36 -4.03 -3.71
N LEU A 4 -6.59 -2.93 -3.76
CA LEU A 4 -5.13 -2.91 -3.81
C LEU A 4 -4.60 -2.19 -2.58
N MET A 5 -3.87 -2.89 -1.72
CA MET A 5 -3.09 -2.28 -0.66
C MET A 5 -1.76 -1.82 -1.22
N ILE A 6 -1.38 -0.59 -0.92
CA ILE A 6 -0.05 -0.05 -1.22
C ILE A 6 0.65 0.37 0.07
N ASP A 7 1.96 0.24 0.07
CA ASP A 7 2.84 0.83 1.06
C ASP A 7 4.07 1.39 0.35
N LEU A 8 4.54 2.55 0.78
CA LEU A 8 5.69 3.23 0.20
C LEU A 8 6.79 3.40 1.24
N GLU A 9 8.01 3.09 0.85
CA GLU A 9 9.18 3.58 1.56
C GLU A 9 9.62 4.90 0.92
N THR A 10 9.84 5.92 1.76
CA THR A 10 10.09 7.27 1.27
C THR A 10 11.24 7.95 2.00
N MET A 11 11.87 8.94 1.36
CA MET A 11 12.87 9.82 1.97
C MET A 11 12.29 11.15 2.43
N GLY A 12 11.02 11.14 2.86
CA GLY A 12 10.33 12.32 3.37
C GLY A 12 8.89 12.02 3.75
N ASN A 13 8.17 13.02 4.25
CA ASN A 13 6.81 12.91 4.74
C ASN A 13 5.84 13.92 4.11
N LYS A 14 6.27 14.61 3.04
CA LYS A 14 5.45 15.57 2.29
C LYS A 14 4.98 14.94 0.98
N PRO A 15 3.95 15.52 0.33
CA PRO A 15 3.44 14.99 -0.94
C PRO A 15 4.50 14.75 -2.01
N ASN A 16 5.53 15.61 -2.09
CA ASN A 16 6.64 15.53 -3.04
C ASN A 16 7.85 14.75 -2.51
N ALA A 17 7.68 13.87 -1.51
CA ALA A 17 8.75 13.05 -0.97
C ALA A 17 9.27 12.05 -2.01
N PRO A 18 10.60 11.78 -2.04
CA PRO A 18 11.15 10.73 -2.89
C PRO A 18 10.67 9.36 -2.42
N ILE A 19 10.16 8.56 -3.35
CA ILE A 19 9.85 7.14 -3.14
C ILE A 19 11.13 6.33 -3.34
N VAL A 20 11.43 5.38 -2.44
CA VAL A 20 12.58 4.47 -2.56
C VAL A 20 12.19 3.00 -2.66
N ALA A 21 10.94 2.67 -2.32
CA ALA A 21 10.34 1.37 -2.64
C ALA A 21 8.83 1.49 -2.75
N ILE A 22 8.23 0.64 -3.57
CA ILE A 22 6.78 0.48 -3.74
C ILE A 22 6.44 -0.98 -3.50
N GLY A 23 5.60 -1.24 -2.50
CA GLY A 23 4.96 -2.53 -2.27
C GLY A 23 3.47 -2.45 -2.55
N ALA A 24 2.91 -3.49 -3.17
CA ALA A 24 1.48 -3.56 -3.39
C ALA A 24 0.98 -5.01 -3.40
N VAL A 25 -0.23 -5.23 -2.91
CA VAL A 25 -0.90 -6.53 -2.93
C VAL A 25 -2.39 -6.36 -3.19
N PHE A 26 -2.91 -7.12 -4.15
CA PHE A 26 -4.34 -7.27 -4.31
C PHE A 26 -4.89 -8.14 -3.18
N PHE A 27 -6.08 -7.82 -2.69
CA PHE A 27 -6.71 -8.61 -1.64
C PHE A 27 -8.24 -8.51 -1.70
N ASN A 28 -8.91 -9.45 -1.03
CA ASN A 28 -10.34 -9.39 -0.82
C ASN A 28 -10.62 -9.08 0.66
N PRO A 29 -11.10 -7.89 1.02
CA PRO A 29 -11.35 -7.53 2.42
C PRO A 29 -12.45 -8.37 3.08
N MET A 30 -13.36 -8.97 2.31
CA MET A 30 -14.42 -9.83 2.84
C MET A 30 -13.92 -11.22 3.24
N THR A 31 -13.05 -11.82 2.43
CA THR A 31 -12.56 -13.20 2.65
C THR A 31 -11.19 -13.27 3.31
N GLY A 32 -10.39 -12.18 3.22
CA GLY A 32 -8.99 -12.16 3.65
C GLY A 32 -8.03 -12.80 2.65
N GLU A 33 -8.52 -13.22 1.49
CA GLU A 33 -7.69 -13.79 0.43
C GLU A 33 -6.72 -12.74 -0.11
N LEU A 34 -5.43 -13.12 -0.19
CA LEU A 34 -4.38 -12.33 -0.83
C LEU A 34 -4.21 -12.76 -2.28
N GLY A 35 -4.16 -11.80 -3.17
CA GLY A 35 -3.97 -11.99 -4.61
C GLY A 35 -2.54 -11.69 -5.06
N PRO A 36 -2.36 -11.31 -6.34
CA PRO A 36 -1.07 -10.95 -6.90
C PRO A 36 -0.37 -9.85 -6.10
N GLN A 37 0.97 -9.96 -6.01
CA GLN A 37 1.84 -9.07 -5.27
C GLN A 37 2.83 -8.38 -6.19
N PHE A 38 3.25 -7.18 -5.80
CA PHE A 38 4.21 -6.37 -6.52
C PHE A 38 5.20 -5.73 -5.55
N TYR A 39 6.47 -5.72 -5.94
CA TYR A 39 7.52 -4.98 -5.25
C TYR A 39 8.50 -4.40 -6.27
N THR A 40 8.94 -3.18 -6.03
CA THR A 40 10.08 -2.60 -6.75
C THR A 40 10.82 -1.60 -5.86
N ALA A 41 12.14 -1.69 -5.83
CA ALA A 41 12.98 -0.62 -5.33
C ALA A 41 13.03 0.52 -6.38
N VAL A 42 13.12 1.77 -5.91
CA VAL A 42 13.16 2.97 -6.75
C VAL A 42 14.48 3.69 -6.55
N ASN A 43 15.11 4.06 -7.65
CA ASN A 43 16.38 4.78 -7.66
C ASN A 43 16.20 6.21 -7.15
N LEU A 44 16.76 6.51 -5.98
CA LEU A 44 16.66 7.82 -5.34
C LEU A 44 17.18 8.96 -6.23
N ALA A 45 18.27 8.75 -6.97
CA ALA A 45 18.81 9.80 -7.83
C ALA A 45 17.83 10.18 -8.95
N SER A 46 17.06 9.20 -9.47
CA SER A 46 16.02 9.46 -10.47
C SER A 46 14.84 10.25 -9.90
N GLU A 47 14.48 10.02 -8.63
CA GLU A 47 13.44 10.79 -7.93
C GLU A 47 13.86 12.24 -7.72
N LEU A 48 15.11 12.47 -7.29
CA LEU A 48 15.64 13.83 -7.13
C LEU A 48 15.73 14.56 -8.47
N ALA A 49 16.14 13.87 -9.53
CA ALA A 49 16.16 14.42 -10.88
C ALA A 49 14.75 14.77 -11.41
N ALA A 50 13.72 14.02 -10.99
CA ALA A 50 12.32 14.31 -11.29
C ALA A 50 11.72 15.43 -10.41
N GLY A 51 12.46 15.99 -9.46
CA GLY A 51 12.02 17.10 -8.61
C GLY A 51 11.49 16.72 -7.23
N ALA A 52 11.61 15.46 -6.80
CA ALA A 52 11.27 15.07 -5.45
C ALA A 52 12.19 15.73 -4.41
N VAL A 53 11.66 16.04 -3.22
CA VAL A 53 12.37 16.77 -2.16
C VAL A 53 12.48 15.90 -0.91
N PRO A 54 13.70 15.43 -0.56
CA PRO A 54 13.91 14.62 0.63
C PRO A 54 13.83 15.47 1.91
N ASP A 55 13.56 14.79 3.01
CA ASP A 55 13.51 15.35 4.35
C ASP A 55 14.70 14.86 5.20
N GLY A 56 15.43 15.78 5.82
CA GLY A 56 16.64 15.46 6.58
C GLY A 56 16.37 14.57 7.80
N ASP A 57 15.23 14.73 8.48
CA ASP A 57 14.88 13.91 9.63
C ASP A 57 14.55 12.48 9.19
N THR A 58 13.88 12.32 8.05
CA THR A 58 13.57 11.01 7.46
C THR A 58 14.86 10.29 7.03
N ILE A 59 15.81 11.01 6.40
CA ILE A 59 17.12 10.44 6.07
C ILE A 59 17.85 9.97 7.33
N ASN A 60 17.90 10.81 8.38
CA ASN A 60 18.53 10.46 9.65
C ASN A 60 17.84 9.27 10.32
N TRP A 61 16.54 9.13 10.15
CA TRP A 61 15.78 7.97 10.64
C TRP A 61 16.18 6.70 9.90
N TRP A 62 16.29 6.73 8.55
CA TRP A 62 16.75 5.61 7.73
C TRP A 62 18.15 5.15 8.08
N LEU A 63 19.09 6.07 8.34
CA LEU A 63 20.46 5.73 8.73
C LEU A 63 20.54 4.90 10.04
N LYS A 64 19.49 4.92 10.86
CA LYS A 64 19.38 4.20 12.13
C LYS A 64 18.64 2.85 11.99
N GLN A 65 18.08 2.54 10.81
CA GLN A 65 17.38 1.27 10.60
C GLN A 65 18.35 0.09 10.44
N SER A 66 17.81 -1.15 10.42
CA SER A 66 18.60 -2.37 10.20
C SER A 66 19.37 -2.31 8.87
N SER A 67 20.41 -3.12 8.74
CA SER A 67 21.16 -3.27 7.48
C SER A 67 20.28 -3.82 6.37
N GLU A 68 19.36 -4.73 6.72
CA GLU A 68 18.39 -5.37 5.84
C GLU A 68 17.41 -4.35 5.27
N ALA A 69 16.80 -3.52 6.13
CA ALA A 69 15.89 -2.46 5.70
C ALA A 69 16.58 -1.44 4.78
N ARG A 70 17.82 -1.05 5.13
CA ARG A 70 18.60 -0.14 4.26
C ARG A 70 18.96 -0.79 2.92
N ALA A 71 19.33 -2.08 2.91
CA ALA A 71 19.67 -2.79 1.68
C ALA A 71 18.46 -2.86 0.72
N ALA A 72 17.25 -3.02 1.25
CA ALA A 72 16.04 -3.06 0.43
C ALA A 72 15.83 -1.78 -0.38
N ILE A 73 16.11 -0.61 0.19
CA ILE A 73 15.93 0.70 -0.46
C ILE A 73 17.16 1.20 -1.24
N THR A 74 18.29 0.48 -1.17
CA THR A 74 19.55 0.83 -1.87
C THR A 74 19.98 -0.26 -2.87
N SER A 75 19.04 -1.05 -3.34
CA SER A 75 19.29 -2.15 -4.27
C SER A 75 19.89 -1.66 -5.59
N ASP A 76 20.89 -2.37 -6.11
CA ASP A 76 21.44 -2.13 -7.45
C ASP A 76 20.41 -2.39 -8.57
N GLU A 77 19.33 -3.13 -8.26
CA GLU A 77 18.21 -3.39 -9.17
C GLU A 77 17.12 -2.30 -9.12
N ALA A 78 17.33 -1.22 -8.35
CA ALA A 78 16.38 -0.12 -8.21
C ALA A 78 16.11 0.55 -9.55
N LYS A 79 14.83 0.65 -9.92
CA LYS A 79 14.39 1.22 -11.20
C LYS A 79 14.29 2.74 -11.13
N PRO A 80 14.55 3.46 -12.22
CA PRO A 80 14.14 4.85 -12.33
C PRO A 80 12.64 5.00 -12.01
N ILE A 81 12.25 6.12 -11.34
CA ILE A 81 10.86 6.31 -10.89
C ILE A 81 9.85 6.16 -12.04
N ALA A 82 10.13 6.71 -13.21
CA ALA A 82 9.23 6.59 -14.36
C ALA A 82 8.98 5.13 -14.77
N GLU A 83 10.02 4.27 -14.73
CA GLU A 83 9.92 2.84 -15.03
C GLU A 83 9.22 2.06 -13.91
N ALA A 84 9.45 2.43 -12.65
CA ALA A 84 8.77 1.84 -11.50
C ALA A 84 7.26 2.10 -11.54
N LEU A 85 6.83 3.31 -11.91
CA LEU A 85 5.43 3.68 -12.11
C LEU A 85 4.80 2.93 -13.29
N ASP A 86 5.52 2.76 -14.40
CA ASP A 86 5.04 1.94 -15.53
C ASP A 86 4.88 0.47 -15.12
N ALA A 87 5.85 -0.07 -14.37
CA ALA A 87 5.76 -1.43 -13.86
C ALA A 87 4.54 -1.64 -12.93
N LEU A 88 4.28 -0.69 -12.02
CA LEU A 88 3.11 -0.71 -11.16
C LEU A 88 1.81 -0.61 -11.98
N THR A 89 1.73 0.31 -12.95
CA THR A 89 0.57 0.46 -13.83
C THR A 89 0.30 -0.82 -14.62
N ASN A 90 1.35 -1.45 -15.16
CA ASN A 90 1.24 -2.73 -15.88
C ASN A 90 0.79 -3.87 -14.97
N PHE A 91 1.31 -3.93 -13.74
CA PHE A 91 0.88 -4.90 -12.73
C PHE A 91 -0.62 -4.74 -12.42
N VAL A 92 -1.06 -3.52 -12.13
CA VAL A 92 -2.47 -3.22 -11.84
C VAL A 92 -3.37 -3.56 -13.04
N THR A 93 -2.98 -3.18 -14.25
CA THR A 93 -3.76 -3.45 -15.46
C THR A 93 -3.97 -4.94 -15.72
N ARG A 94 -2.97 -5.78 -15.37
CA ARG A 94 -3.06 -7.24 -15.56
C ARG A 94 -3.80 -7.96 -14.46
N SER A 95 -3.82 -7.39 -13.25
CA SER A 95 -4.33 -8.07 -12.04
C SER A 95 -5.70 -7.58 -11.60
N CYS A 96 -6.09 -6.35 -11.97
CA CYS A 96 -7.37 -5.78 -11.62
C CYS A 96 -8.50 -6.29 -12.52
N GLU A 97 -9.56 -6.83 -11.92
CA GLU A 97 -10.71 -7.36 -12.68
C GLU A 97 -11.56 -6.24 -13.30
N GLN A 98 -11.74 -5.15 -12.58
CA GLN A 98 -12.59 -4.03 -12.98
C GLN A 98 -11.93 -2.68 -12.66
N PRO A 99 -11.07 -2.15 -13.56
CA PRO A 99 -10.26 -0.95 -13.30
C PRO A 99 -11.07 0.27 -12.85
N LYS A 100 -12.30 0.43 -13.32
CA LYS A 100 -13.21 1.51 -12.90
C LYS A 100 -13.50 1.49 -11.40
N TYR A 101 -13.49 0.31 -10.78
CA TYR A 101 -13.82 0.09 -9.37
C TYR A 101 -12.60 -0.23 -8.52
N LEU A 102 -11.40 -0.08 -9.08
CA LEU A 102 -10.16 -0.26 -8.33
C LEU A 102 -10.13 0.70 -7.14
N LYS A 103 -10.04 0.14 -5.94
CA LYS A 103 -9.85 0.85 -4.68
C LYS A 103 -8.41 0.72 -4.26
N VAL A 104 -7.79 1.83 -3.87
CA VAL A 104 -6.39 1.86 -3.44
C VAL A 104 -6.31 2.26 -1.99
N TRP A 105 -5.80 1.35 -1.17
CA TRP A 105 -5.64 1.49 0.26
C TRP A 105 -4.22 1.93 0.61
N GLY A 106 -4.08 2.93 1.48
CA GLY A 106 -2.81 3.36 2.06
C GLY A 106 -2.91 3.53 3.57
N ASN A 107 -1.80 3.39 4.26
CA ASN A 107 -1.71 3.55 5.71
C ASN A 107 -1.28 4.97 6.13
N GLY A 108 -2.07 5.84 5.93
CA GLY A 108 -2.98 6.84 5.63
C GLY A 108 -3.03 7.21 4.15
N ALA A 109 -4.20 7.25 3.63
CA ALA A 109 -4.42 7.66 2.23
C ALA A 109 -3.91 9.08 1.93
N ALA A 110 -3.83 9.95 2.93
CA ALA A 110 -3.21 11.27 2.81
C ALA A 110 -1.66 11.23 2.76
N PHE A 111 -1.04 10.05 2.85
CA PHE A 111 0.40 9.84 2.74
C PHE A 111 0.71 9.01 1.48
N ASP A 112 0.53 7.69 1.53
CA ASP A 112 0.92 6.80 0.43
C ASP A 112 0.25 7.18 -0.89
N ASN A 113 -1.08 7.30 -0.90
CA ASN A 113 -1.84 7.62 -2.12
C ASN A 113 -1.49 9.00 -2.68
N VAL A 114 -1.26 9.98 -1.81
CA VAL A 114 -0.91 11.35 -2.22
C VAL A 114 0.50 11.41 -2.79
N ILE A 115 1.48 10.79 -2.11
CA ILE A 115 2.88 10.78 -2.57
C ILE A 115 2.99 10.03 -3.90
N LEU A 116 2.34 8.86 -4.02
CA LEU A 116 2.36 8.08 -5.25
C LEU A 116 1.71 8.85 -6.42
N ARG A 117 0.58 9.51 -6.18
CA ARG A 117 -0.10 10.32 -7.21
C ARG A 117 0.75 11.52 -7.67
N GLU A 118 1.41 12.17 -6.73
CA GLU A 118 2.31 13.28 -7.02
C GLU A 118 3.55 12.79 -7.83
N ALA A 119 4.08 11.59 -7.52
CA ALA A 119 5.15 10.99 -8.32
C ALA A 119 4.70 10.71 -9.78
N TYR A 120 3.47 10.24 -9.99
CA TYR A 120 2.88 10.13 -11.34
C TYR A 120 2.84 11.49 -12.04
N GLU A 121 2.40 12.55 -11.36
CA GLU A 121 2.30 13.89 -11.91
C GLU A 121 3.69 14.44 -12.29
N ARG A 122 4.69 14.33 -11.41
CA ARG A 122 6.09 14.71 -11.68
C ARG A 122 6.64 14.01 -12.91
N CYS A 123 6.28 12.75 -13.13
CA CYS A 123 6.69 11.98 -14.29
C CYS A 123 5.80 12.21 -15.52
N SER A 124 4.85 13.15 -15.48
CA SER A 124 3.88 13.41 -16.55
C SER A 124 3.08 12.16 -16.96
N LYS A 125 2.75 11.32 -15.98
CA LYS A 125 1.98 10.09 -16.14
C LYS A 125 0.63 10.19 -15.42
N ALA A 126 -0.40 9.50 -15.93
CA ALA A 126 -1.68 9.38 -15.26
C ALA A 126 -1.64 8.23 -14.25
N PRO A 127 -2.14 8.41 -13.01
CA PRO A 127 -2.34 7.32 -12.07
C PRO A 127 -3.27 6.23 -12.64
N CYS A 128 -3.02 4.98 -12.29
CA CYS A 128 -3.82 3.85 -12.77
C CYS A 128 -5.15 3.67 -12.00
N TRP A 129 -5.51 4.59 -11.13
CA TRP A 129 -6.79 4.61 -10.38
C TRP A 129 -7.34 6.03 -10.26
N ASN A 130 -8.63 6.13 -9.93
CA ASN A 130 -9.30 7.42 -9.68
C ASN A 130 -9.10 7.85 -8.23
N TRP A 131 -8.78 9.12 -7.99
CA TRP A 131 -8.53 9.68 -6.66
C TRP A 131 -9.68 9.49 -5.66
N PHE A 132 -10.93 9.42 -6.14
CA PHE A 132 -12.11 9.20 -5.29
C PHE A 132 -12.28 7.73 -4.85
N ASN A 133 -11.41 6.84 -5.31
CA ASN A 133 -11.33 5.44 -4.87
C ASN A 133 -10.20 5.22 -3.84
N ASP A 134 -9.63 6.30 -3.27
CA ASP A 134 -8.68 6.20 -2.16
C ASP A 134 -9.38 5.69 -0.90
N LEU A 135 -8.78 4.73 -0.23
CA LEU A 135 -9.25 4.20 1.05
C LEU A 135 -8.14 4.27 2.11
N ASP A 136 -8.56 4.48 3.38
CA ASP A 136 -7.64 4.77 4.48
C ASP A 136 -7.61 3.65 5.52
N VAL A 137 -6.44 3.05 5.68
CA VAL A 137 -6.18 1.97 6.64
C VAL A 137 -6.33 2.44 8.08
N ARG A 138 -5.90 3.67 8.42
CA ARG A 138 -5.97 4.18 9.81
C ARG A 138 -7.40 4.35 10.28
N THR A 139 -8.32 4.70 9.37
CA THR A 139 -9.75 4.73 9.66
C THR A 139 -10.27 3.33 10.01
N MET A 140 -9.87 2.31 9.24
CA MET A 140 -10.23 0.91 9.56
C MET A 140 -9.67 0.47 10.90
N VAL A 141 -8.41 0.79 11.21
CA VAL A 141 -7.80 0.48 12.52
C VAL A 141 -8.58 1.13 13.66
N ASN A 142 -9.03 2.37 13.50
CA ASN A 142 -9.86 3.04 14.52
C ASN A 142 -11.22 2.34 14.71
N LEU A 143 -11.83 1.84 13.65
CA LEU A 143 -13.06 1.03 13.75
C LEU A 143 -12.76 -0.32 14.41
N GLY A 144 -11.68 -0.99 14.03
CA GLY A 144 -11.24 -2.25 14.63
C GLY A 144 -11.10 -2.15 16.14
N ARG A 145 -10.47 -1.09 16.64
CA ARG A 145 -10.32 -0.86 18.09
C ARG A 145 -11.66 -0.73 18.81
N ARG A 146 -12.68 -0.16 18.18
CA ARG A 146 -14.03 -0.03 18.77
C ARG A 146 -14.75 -1.37 18.86
N VAL A 147 -14.42 -2.34 18.01
CA VAL A 147 -14.94 -3.71 18.03
C VAL A 147 -13.99 -4.71 18.72
N GLY A 148 -13.00 -4.19 19.49
CA GLY A 148 -12.13 -5.00 20.33
C GLY A 148 -10.89 -5.58 19.65
N PHE A 149 -10.59 -5.20 18.42
CA PHE A 149 -9.41 -5.67 17.67
C PHE A 149 -8.41 -4.51 17.44
N ASP A 150 -7.18 -4.69 17.94
CA ASP A 150 -6.06 -3.78 17.65
C ASP A 150 -4.95 -4.55 16.92
N PRO A 151 -4.66 -4.23 15.63
CA PRO A 151 -3.65 -4.94 14.85
C PRO A 151 -2.28 -5.04 15.54
N LYS A 152 -1.87 -4.00 16.28
CA LYS A 152 -0.58 -3.99 16.98
C LYS A 152 -0.48 -5.04 18.10
N ARG A 153 -1.61 -5.39 18.70
CA ARG A 153 -1.70 -6.36 19.80
C ARG A 153 -2.09 -7.75 19.30
N ASP A 154 -3.02 -7.79 18.35
CA ASP A 154 -3.78 -9.01 18.04
C ASP A 154 -3.29 -9.72 16.77
N LEU A 155 -2.44 -9.06 15.96
CA LEU A 155 -1.84 -9.66 14.78
C LEU A 155 -0.32 -9.44 14.77
N PRO A 156 0.48 -10.48 15.08
CA PRO A 156 1.93 -10.41 14.94
C PRO A 156 2.35 -10.06 13.51
N PHE A 157 3.36 -9.22 13.39
CA PHE A 157 3.95 -8.92 12.10
C PHE A 157 4.84 -10.10 11.66
N ASP A 158 4.63 -10.58 10.44
CA ASP A 158 5.46 -11.61 9.81
C ASP A 158 6.25 -11.00 8.65
N GLY A 159 7.57 -11.07 8.73
CA GLY A 159 8.48 -10.49 7.74
C GLY A 159 9.45 -9.44 8.30
N GLU A 160 10.17 -8.78 7.41
CA GLU A 160 11.09 -7.68 7.74
C GLU A 160 10.28 -6.36 7.76
N ARG A 161 10.36 -5.63 8.87
CA ARG A 161 9.74 -4.29 8.99
C ARG A 161 10.44 -3.29 8.08
N HIS A 162 9.68 -2.35 7.56
CA HIS A 162 10.15 -1.37 6.58
C HIS A 162 10.58 -2.02 5.26
N ASN A 163 9.88 -3.10 4.92
CA ASN A 163 9.83 -3.65 3.58
C ASN A 163 8.42 -3.37 3.03
N ALA A 164 8.33 -2.52 2.03
CA ALA A 164 7.05 -2.03 1.51
C ALA A 164 6.05 -3.15 1.14
N LEU A 165 6.52 -4.30 0.62
CA LEU A 165 5.62 -5.41 0.32
C LEU A 165 5.15 -6.13 1.58
N ALA A 166 6.04 -6.40 2.53
CA ALA A 166 5.67 -7.06 3.79
C ALA A 166 4.70 -6.20 4.59
N ASP A 167 4.93 -4.88 4.62
CA ASP A 167 4.04 -3.92 5.28
C ASP A 167 2.67 -3.85 4.58
N ALA A 168 2.61 -3.80 3.23
CA ALA A 168 1.36 -3.85 2.48
C ALA A 168 0.57 -5.15 2.73
N VAL A 169 1.24 -6.31 2.74
CA VAL A 169 0.61 -7.61 3.03
C VAL A 169 0.02 -7.63 4.44
N HIS A 170 0.79 -7.21 5.43
CA HIS A 170 0.32 -7.14 6.82
C HIS A 170 -0.89 -6.21 6.98
N GLN A 171 -0.86 -5.05 6.29
CA GLN A 171 -1.96 -4.10 6.28
C GLN A 171 -3.22 -4.69 5.64
N ALA A 172 -3.11 -5.38 4.52
CA ALA A 172 -4.22 -6.08 3.87
C ALA A 172 -4.85 -7.14 4.79
N GLN A 173 -4.02 -7.90 5.51
CA GLN A 173 -4.47 -8.92 6.45
C GLN A 173 -5.31 -8.32 7.59
N TYR A 174 -4.79 -7.29 8.28
CA TYR A 174 -5.55 -6.75 9.40
C TYR A 174 -6.75 -5.90 8.96
N VAL A 175 -6.70 -5.24 7.81
CA VAL A 175 -7.90 -4.58 7.24
C VAL A 175 -8.99 -5.60 6.96
N SER A 176 -8.66 -6.76 6.40
CA SER A 176 -9.62 -7.85 6.18
C SER A 176 -10.21 -8.38 7.49
N LEU A 177 -9.37 -8.60 8.51
CA LEU A 177 -9.82 -9.04 9.83
C LEU A 177 -10.76 -8.04 10.50
N ILE A 178 -10.52 -6.75 10.33
CA ILE A 178 -11.40 -5.69 10.83
C ILE A 178 -12.70 -5.66 10.04
N HIS A 179 -12.60 -5.73 8.70
CA HIS A 179 -13.75 -5.69 7.81
C HIS A 179 -14.76 -6.79 8.14
N GLN A 180 -14.28 -8.04 8.31
CA GLN A 180 -15.09 -9.20 8.67
C GLN A 180 -15.75 -9.09 10.05
N ARG A 181 -15.16 -8.33 10.99
CA ARG A 181 -15.75 -8.06 12.31
C ARG A 181 -16.80 -6.97 12.28
N VAL A 182 -16.64 -5.99 11.41
CA VAL A 182 -17.53 -4.82 11.30
C VAL A 182 -18.72 -5.12 10.39
N ILE A 183 -18.50 -5.91 9.34
CA ILE A 183 -19.51 -6.29 8.36
C ILE A 183 -19.69 -7.80 8.43
N PRO A 184 -20.70 -8.29 9.20
CA PRO A 184 -20.97 -9.71 9.25
C PRO A 184 -21.32 -10.24 7.86
N MET A 185 -20.76 -11.38 7.50
CA MET A 185 -21.16 -12.09 6.27
C MET A 185 -22.65 -12.45 6.35
N PRO A 186 -23.39 -12.36 5.23
CA PRO A 186 -24.75 -12.90 5.20
C PRO A 186 -24.71 -14.36 5.63
N ASP A 187 -25.57 -14.75 6.56
CA ASP A 187 -25.74 -16.17 6.93
C ASP A 187 -26.08 -16.97 5.67
N GLU A 188 -25.23 -17.91 5.28
CA GLU A 188 -25.50 -18.85 4.17
C GLU A 188 -26.65 -19.83 4.50
N GLY A 189 -27.48 -19.54 5.50
CA GLY A 189 -28.47 -20.43 6.07
C GLY A 189 -29.91 -19.96 6.05
N SER A 190 -30.28 -18.83 5.41
CA SER A 190 -31.70 -18.47 5.29
C SER A 190 -32.25 -18.79 3.89
N GLU A 191 -32.04 -20.00 3.40
CA GLU A 191 -32.91 -20.52 2.36
C GLU A 191 -34.28 -20.82 2.98
N ASN A 192 -35.24 -20.02 2.57
CA ASN A 192 -36.68 -20.15 2.74
C ASN A 192 -37.15 -21.59 3.02
N GLU A 193 -37.68 -21.83 4.21
CA GLU A 193 -38.71 -22.85 4.33
C GLU A 193 -39.97 -22.34 3.58
N PRO A 194 -40.44 -23.05 2.56
CA PRO A 194 -41.73 -22.73 1.93
C PRO A 194 -42.86 -23.08 2.89
N GLY A 195 -43.55 -22.03 3.37
CA GLY A 195 -44.82 -22.17 4.06
C GLY A 195 -45.98 -22.47 3.10
#